data_8579fbbe9dfa43154b84464471a6c6f1
#
_entry.id   8579fbbe9dfa43154b84464471a6c6f1
#
_cell.length_a   1.000
_cell.length_b   1.000
_cell.length_c   1.000
_cell.angle_alpha   90.00
_cell.angle_beta   90.00
_cell.angle_gamma   90.00
#
_symmetry.space_group_name_H-M   'P 1'
#
loop_
_entity.id
_entity.type
_entity.pdbx_description
1 polymer ?
#
loop_
_entity_poly.entity_id
_entity_poly.type
_entity_poly.pdbx_seq_one_letter_code
_entity_poly.pdbx_strand_id
1 'polypeptide(L)'
;MSTGTNTRIDGPLVYLESPGPEHLPAIWKVYLDAPDYFEALTGSADFDPTAAEMMYEEALAEDNRYYLAIRRTDTKSLVGTIEFEAGADEVPATLRGLVVAQGERGKGYGRAALELAENFLANELGVRTIAADVPGGYDDGARFLEALGYRERRLKSAEFRWVKRIAES
;
A
#
# COMPACT_ATOMS: atom_id res chain seq x y z
N MET A 1 15.88 1.24 -15.64
CA MET A 1 15.46 2.11 -14.55
C MET A 1 14.13 1.63 -14.01
N SER A 2 14.02 1.48 -12.71
CA SER A 2 12.79 1.02 -12.08
C SER A 2 11.68 2.07 -12.23
N THR A 3 10.48 1.63 -12.61
CA THR A 3 9.34 2.53 -12.77
C THR A 3 8.87 3.13 -11.44
N GLY A 4 9.21 2.49 -10.32
CA GLY A 4 8.81 2.95 -9.00
C GLY A 4 9.69 4.02 -8.39
N THR A 5 10.87 4.32 -8.98
CA THR A 5 11.88 5.18 -8.33
C THR A 5 11.62 6.68 -8.44
N ASN A 6 10.74 7.13 -9.35
CA ASN A 6 10.45 8.56 -9.55
C ASN A 6 8.97 8.81 -9.77
N THR A 7 8.14 8.09 -9.03
CA THR A 7 6.69 8.21 -9.15
C THR A 7 6.18 9.26 -8.18
N ARG A 8 5.29 10.11 -8.67
CA ARG A 8 4.54 11.05 -7.84
C ARG A 8 3.09 11.08 -8.32
N ILE A 9 2.15 10.93 -7.40
CA ILE A 9 0.72 10.95 -7.69
C ILE A 9 0.08 11.97 -6.76
N ASP A 10 -0.36 13.11 -7.32
CA ASP A 10 -0.92 14.20 -6.53
C ASP A 10 -2.40 13.98 -6.25
N GLY A 11 -2.84 14.44 -5.07
CA GLY A 11 -4.23 14.41 -4.67
C GLY A 11 -4.57 15.55 -3.73
N PRO A 12 -5.87 15.76 -3.46
CA PRO A 12 -6.29 16.91 -2.63
C PRO A 12 -5.98 16.76 -1.15
N LEU A 13 -6.02 15.54 -0.61
CA LEU A 13 -5.79 15.28 0.80
C LEU A 13 -4.36 14.77 1.06
N VAL A 14 -3.90 13.85 0.23
CA VAL A 14 -2.55 13.29 0.30
C VAL A 14 -1.95 13.24 -1.10
N TYR A 15 -0.64 13.10 -1.16
CA TYR A 15 0.05 12.72 -2.39
C TYR A 15 0.99 11.55 -2.11
N LEU A 16 1.29 10.80 -3.15
CA LEU A 16 2.16 9.63 -3.08
C LEU A 16 3.45 9.94 -3.81
N GLU A 17 4.57 9.55 -3.22
CA GLU A 17 5.89 9.88 -3.79
C GLU A 17 6.89 8.77 -3.48
N SER A 18 7.69 8.42 -4.48
CA SER A 18 8.81 7.49 -4.26
C SER A 18 9.77 8.09 -3.24
N PRO A 19 10.04 7.42 -2.11
CA PRO A 19 10.97 7.96 -1.12
C PRO A 19 12.41 7.67 -1.52
N GLY A 20 13.30 8.64 -1.20
CA GLY A 20 14.72 8.38 -1.28
C GLY A 20 15.24 7.79 0.03
N PRO A 21 16.52 7.34 0.06
CA PRO A 21 17.10 6.78 1.28
C PRO A 21 17.06 7.73 2.47
N GLU A 22 17.10 9.03 2.23
CA GLU A 22 17.04 10.07 3.27
C GLU A 22 15.70 10.09 4.00
N HIS A 23 14.65 9.50 3.42
CA HIS A 23 13.32 9.47 4.02
C HIS A 23 13.06 8.22 4.86
N LEU A 24 13.95 7.24 4.81
CA LEU A 24 13.77 5.98 5.55
C LEU A 24 13.59 6.17 7.05
N PRO A 25 14.33 7.07 7.73
CA PRO A 25 14.09 7.28 9.16
C PRO A 25 12.66 7.72 9.49
N ALA A 26 12.05 8.56 8.64
CA ALA A 26 10.67 8.99 8.83
C ALA A 26 9.69 7.83 8.57
N ILE A 27 9.99 6.97 7.59
CA ILE A 27 9.19 5.78 7.31
C ILE A 27 9.26 4.80 8.48
N TRP A 28 10.45 4.60 9.06
CA TRP A 28 10.60 3.71 10.22
C TRP A 28 9.78 4.18 11.41
N LYS A 29 9.63 5.50 11.59
CA LYS A 29 8.77 6.05 12.65
C LYS A 29 7.30 5.69 12.43
N VAL A 30 6.85 5.69 11.18
CA VAL A 30 5.49 5.26 10.85
C VAL A 30 5.30 3.80 11.23
N TYR A 31 6.25 2.94 10.90
CA TYR A 31 6.17 1.51 11.21
C TYR A 31 6.18 1.25 12.71
N LEU A 32 7.01 1.97 13.45
CA LEU A 32 7.03 1.87 14.92
C LEU A 32 5.70 2.28 15.54
N ASP A 33 4.96 3.17 14.88
CA ASP A 33 3.63 3.63 15.32
C ASP A 33 2.50 2.78 14.75
N ALA A 34 2.79 1.57 14.23
CA ALA A 34 1.80 0.66 13.69
C ALA A 34 2.05 -0.79 14.13
N PRO A 35 2.19 -1.05 15.45
CA PRO A 35 2.52 -2.39 15.93
C PRO A 35 1.45 -3.43 15.62
N ASP A 36 0.19 -3.04 15.55
CA ASP A 36 -0.91 -3.93 15.18
C ASP A 36 -0.74 -4.51 13.78
N TYR A 37 -0.30 -3.69 12.84
CA TYR A 37 -0.06 -4.14 11.47
C TYR A 37 1.07 -5.17 11.42
N PHE A 38 2.17 -4.88 12.09
CA PHE A 38 3.31 -5.80 12.08
C PHE A 38 3.04 -7.09 12.83
N GLU A 39 2.28 -7.02 13.93
CA GLU A 39 1.87 -8.22 14.64
C GLU A 39 1.02 -9.13 13.75
N ALA A 40 0.07 -8.56 13.01
CA ALA A 40 -0.77 -9.32 12.09
C ALA A 40 0.05 -9.93 10.95
N LEU A 41 1.06 -9.20 10.47
CA LEU A 41 1.85 -9.62 9.32
C LEU A 41 2.93 -10.66 9.68
N THR A 42 3.60 -10.48 10.82
CA THR A 42 4.79 -11.26 11.19
C THR A 42 4.61 -12.10 12.45
N GLY A 43 3.52 -11.92 13.19
CA GLY A 43 3.33 -12.56 14.50
C GLY A 43 4.01 -11.84 15.65
N SER A 44 4.70 -10.73 15.39
CA SER A 44 5.39 -9.93 16.42
C SER A 44 5.11 -8.45 16.20
N ALA A 45 4.83 -7.72 17.28
CA ALA A 45 4.66 -6.27 17.22
C ALA A 45 6.00 -5.54 17.10
N ASP A 46 7.11 -6.24 17.27
CA ASP A 46 8.45 -5.63 17.22
C ASP A 46 8.85 -5.35 15.77
N PHE A 47 9.16 -4.09 15.51
CA PHE A 47 9.59 -3.65 14.20
C PHE A 47 11.09 -3.93 14.02
N ASP A 48 11.44 -4.58 12.89
CA ASP A 48 12.83 -4.87 12.54
C ASP A 48 13.27 -3.96 11.39
N PRO A 49 14.11 -2.94 11.65
CA PRO A 49 14.56 -2.03 10.61
C PRO A 49 15.31 -2.72 9.47
N THR A 50 16.07 -3.79 9.77
CA THR A 50 16.80 -4.53 8.75
C THR A 50 15.88 -5.22 7.77
N ALA A 51 14.82 -5.87 8.28
CA ALA A 51 13.82 -6.50 7.42
C ALA A 51 13.09 -5.47 6.56
N ALA A 52 12.75 -4.33 7.13
CA ALA A 52 12.07 -3.26 6.40
C ALA A 52 12.96 -2.66 5.31
N GLU A 53 14.25 -2.50 5.56
CA GLU A 53 15.20 -2.02 4.56
C GLU A 53 15.32 -3.01 3.40
N MET A 54 15.35 -4.31 3.70
CA MET A 54 15.37 -5.34 2.65
C MET A 54 14.10 -5.30 1.80
N MET A 55 12.93 -5.11 2.40
CA MET A 55 11.67 -4.98 1.65
C MET A 55 11.68 -3.77 0.73
N TYR A 56 12.22 -2.66 1.21
CA TYR A 56 12.37 -1.44 0.41
C TYR A 56 13.30 -1.68 -0.79
N GLU A 57 14.45 -2.30 -0.57
CA GLU A 57 15.40 -2.59 -1.63
C GLU A 57 14.85 -3.57 -2.66
N GLU A 58 14.10 -4.59 -2.23
CA GLU A 58 13.42 -5.52 -3.11
C GLU A 58 12.42 -4.82 -4.01
N ALA A 59 11.65 -3.88 -3.44
CA ALA A 59 10.68 -3.12 -4.23
C ALA A 59 11.36 -2.26 -5.29
N LEU A 60 12.50 -1.64 -4.96
CA LEU A 60 13.26 -0.84 -5.93
C LEU A 60 13.86 -1.67 -7.06
N ALA A 61 14.14 -2.94 -6.81
CA ALA A 61 14.77 -3.83 -7.79
C ALA A 61 13.79 -4.32 -8.86
N GLU A 62 12.48 -4.20 -8.65
CA GLU A 62 11.46 -4.67 -9.57
C GLU A 62 10.73 -3.51 -10.26
N ASP A 63 10.66 -3.55 -11.59
CA ASP A 63 10.11 -2.46 -12.40
C ASP A 63 8.59 -2.27 -12.22
N ASN A 64 7.86 -3.33 -11.87
CA ASN A 64 6.41 -3.27 -11.73
C ASN A 64 5.94 -3.03 -10.29
N ARG A 65 6.86 -2.84 -9.36
CA ARG A 65 6.54 -2.59 -7.95
C ARG A 65 6.71 -1.11 -7.62
N TYR A 66 5.74 -0.61 -6.86
CA TYR A 66 5.68 0.78 -6.43
C TYR A 66 5.64 0.82 -4.92
N TYR A 67 6.68 1.38 -4.32
CA TYR A 67 6.78 1.62 -2.89
C TYR A 67 6.74 3.13 -2.68
N LEU A 68 5.63 3.65 -2.16
CA LEU A 68 5.39 5.09 -2.13
C LEU A 68 5.12 5.58 -0.72
N ALA A 69 5.71 6.71 -0.37
CA ALA A 69 5.38 7.42 0.86
C ALA A 69 4.04 8.13 0.70
N ILE A 70 3.21 8.09 1.74
CA ILE A 70 1.96 8.83 1.80
C ILE A 70 2.24 10.11 2.58
N ARG A 71 2.06 11.27 1.93
CA ARG A 71 2.30 12.57 2.55
C ARG A 71 1.03 13.40 2.54
N ARG A 72 0.83 14.18 3.59
CA ARG A 72 -0.26 15.15 3.60
C ARG A 72 0.02 16.24 2.59
N THR A 73 -0.99 16.60 1.81
CA THR A 73 -0.85 17.64 0.80
C THR A 73 -0.62 19.02 1.45
N ASP A 74 -1.28 19.28 2.59
CA ASP A 74 -1.20 20.58 3.27
C ASP A 74 0.15 20.83 3.96
N THR A 75 0.69 19.83 4.68
CA THR A 75 1.91 20.00 5.48
C THR A 75 3.13 19.31 4.90
N LYS A 76 2.93 18.41 3.92
CA LYS A 76 3.97 17.54 3.34
C LYS A 76 4.52 16.51 4.31
N SER A 77 3.91 16.39 5.51
CA SER A 77 4.39 15.40 6.48
C SER A 77 4.04 13.99 6.05
N LEU A 78 4.94 13.06 6.33
CA LEU A 78 4.82 11.66 5.99
C LEU A 78 3.94 10.97 7.04
N VAL A 79 2.84 10.35 6.60
CA VAL A 79 1.87 9.71 7.49
C VAL A 79 1.74 8.21 7.27
N GLY A 80 2.32 7.68 6.20
CA GLY A 80 2.22 6.25 5.92
C GLY A 80 2.99 5.86 4.68
N THR A 81 2.80 4.59 4.28
CA THR A 81 3.36 4.04 3.03
C THR A 81 2.32 3.17 2.35
N ILE A 82 2.42 3.08 1.03
CA ILE A 82 1.62 2.16 0.23
C ILE A 82 2.54 1.45 -0.75
N GLU A 83 2.38 0.14 -0.87
CA GLU A 83 3.14 -0.66 -1.82
C GLU A 83 2.18 -1.47 -2.67
N PHE A 84 2.36 -1.41 -4.00
CA PHE A 84 1.56 -2.20 -4.91
C PHE A 84 2.40 -2.66 -6.09
N GLU A 85 1.94 -3.73 -6.72
CA GLU A 85 2.56 -4.31 -7.91
C GLU A 85 1.57 -4.20 -9.05
N ALA A 86 2.04 -3.70 -10.20
CA ALA A 86 1.16 -3.36 -11.31
C ALA A 86 0.55 -4.57 -12.03
N GLY A 87 1.16 -5.74 -11.91
CA GLY A 87 0.72 -6.91 -12.65
C GLY A 87 1.15 -6.86 -14.10
N ALA A 88 0.60 -7.76 -14.89
CA ALA A 88 0.83 -7.85 -16.33
C ALA A 88 -0.53 -8.01 -17.02
N ASP A 89 -0.53 -8.16 -18.37
CA ASP A 89 -1.75 -8.30 -19.14
C ASP A 89 -2.74 -9.29 -18.52
N GLU A 90 -3.94 -8.85 -18.22
CA GLU A 90 -5.03 -9.63 -17.61
C GLU A 90 -4.73 -10.17 -16.21
N VAL A 91 -3.55 -9.89 -15.67
CA VAL A 91 -3.21 -10.26 -14.30
C VAL A 91 -3.57 -9.07 -13.39
N PRO A 92 -4.34 -9.28 -12.32
CA PRO A 92 -4.66 -8.19 -11.39
C PRO A 92 -3.41 -7.55 -10.82
N ALA A 93 -3.48 -6.24 -10.58
CA ALA A 93 -2.50 -5.60 -9.72
C ALA A 93 -2.64 -6.13 -8.30
N THR A 94 -1.60 -6.06 -7.51
CA THR A 94 -1.63 -6.52 -6.13
C THR A 94 -1.28 -5.37 -5.18
N LEU A 95 -2.17 -5.10 -4.24
CA LEU A 95 -1.84 -4.24 -3.11
C LEU A 95 -1.03 -5.07 -2.12
N ARG A 96 0.23 -4.71 -1.94
CA ARG A 96 1.14 -5.48 -1.10
C ARG A 96 1.25 -4.94 0.31
N GLY A 97 0.98 -3.68 0.52
CA GLY A 97 1.00 -3.08 1.85
C GLY A 97 0.39 -1.70 1.87
N LEU A 98 -0.24 -1.37 2.97
CA LEU A 98 -0.78 -0.04 3.21
C LEU A 98 -0.73 0.18 4.72
N VAL A 99 0.12 1.09 5.14
CA VAL A 99 0.35 1.37 6.56
C VAL A 99 0.18 2.86 6.79
N VAL A 100 -0.66 3.21 7.76
CA VAL A 100 -0.81 4.60 8.24
C VAL A 100 -0.44 4.59 9.71
N ALA A 101 0.37 5.56 10.14
CA ALA A 101 0.74 5.72 11.54
C ALA A 101 -0.52 5.77 12.39
N GLN A 102 -0.52 5.07 13.53
CA GLN A 102 -1.71 4.91 14.36
C GLN A 102 -2.30 6.26 14.77
N GLY A 103 -1.46 7.24 15.09
CA GLY A 103 -1.89 8.58 15.45
C GLY A 103 -2.51 9.37 14.30
N GLU A 104 -2.38 8.91 13.08
CA GLU A 104 -2.91 9.57 11.88
C GLU A 104 -4.11 8.84 11.27
N ARG A 105 -4.58 7.77 11.92
CA ARG A 105 -5.74 7.01 11.44
C ARG A 105 -7.04 7.73 11.71
N GLY A 106 -8.08 7.36 10.97
CA GLY A 106 -9.39 7.96 11.10
C GLY A 106 -9.54 9.32 10.42
N LYS A 107 -8.55 9.75 9.67
CA LYS A 107 -8.54 11.04 8.98
C LYS A 107 -8.72 10.90 7.46
N GLY A 108 -8.86 9.67 6.96
CA GLY A 108 -9.08 9.40 5.54
C GLY A 108 -7.82 9.28 4.70
N TYR A 109 -6.64 9.29 5.29
CA TYR A 109 -5.38 9.24 4.53
C TYR A 109 -5.18 7.91 3.81
N GLY A 110 -5.46 6.79 4.47
CA GLY A 110 -5.32 5.47 3.85
C GLY A 110 -6.29 5.29 2.68
N ARG A 111 -7.53 5.72 2.85
CA ARG A 111 -8.53 5.69 1.79
C ARG A 111 -8.10 6.53 0.60
N ALA A 112 -7.68 7.77 0.86
CA ALA A 112 -7.24 8.67 -0.21
C ALA A 112 -6.03 8.11 -0.96
N ALA A 113 -5.08 7.52 -0.24
CA ALA A 113 -3.90 6.91 -0.84
C ALA A 113 -4.28 5.74 -1.76
N LEU A 114 -5.17 4.87 -1.29
CA LEU A 114 -5.59 3.71 -2.08
C LEU A 114 -6.37 4.15 -3.33
N GLU A 115 -7.23 5.15 -3.21
CA GLU A 115 -7.95 5.69 -4.36
C GLU A 115 -7.00 6.28 -5.40
N LEU A 116 -5.95 6.99 -4.97
CA LEU A 116 -4.93 7.50 -5.89
C LEU A 116 -4.20 6.36 -6.61
N ALA A 117 -3.85 5.30 -5.88
CA ALA A 117 -3.19 4.13 -6.46
C ALA A 117 -4.11 3.44 -7.48
N GLU A 118 -5.38 3.27 -7.14
CA GLU A 118 -6.37 2.67 -8.04
C GLU A 118 -6.49 3.47 -9.34
N ASN A 119 -6.61 4.79 -9.22
CA ASN A 119 -6.72 5.66 -10.39
C ASN A 119 -5.46 5.64 -11.25
N PHE A 120 -4.30 5.64 -10.62
CA PHE A 120 -3.02 5.54 -11.33
C PHE A 120 -2.92 4.22 -12.10
N LEU A 121 -3.24 3.10 -11.44
CA LEU A 121 -3.20 1.79 -12.07
C LEU A 121 -4.17 1.70 -13.25
N ALA A 122 -5.38 2.22 -13.08
CA ALA A 122 -6.41 2.17 -14.13
C ALA A 122 -6.08 3.10 -15.30
N ASN A 123 -5.72 4.35 -15.01
CA ASN A 123 -5.61 5.39 -16.04
C ASN A 123 -4.24 5.43 -16.70
N GLU A 124 -3.16 5.17 -15.95
CA GLU A 124 -1.82 5.25 -16.49
C GLU A 124 -1.28 3.89 -16.95
N LEU A 125 -1.70 2.80 -16.31
CA LEU A 125 -1.17 1.48 -16.58
C LEU A 125 -2.19 0.51 -17.19
N GLY A 126 -3.43 0.93 -17.37
CA GLY A 126 -4.47 0.12 -17.99
C GLY A 126 -4.92 -1.09 -17.17
N VAL A 127 -4.67 -1.09 -15.87
CA VAL A 127 -5.06 -2.18 -14.97
C VAL A 127 -6.56 -2.13 -14.73
N ARG A 128 -7.23 -3.29 -14.75
CA ARG A 128 -8.68 -3.37 -14.58
C ARG A 128 -9.10 -3.85 -13.20
N THR A 129 -8.25 -4.63 -12.54
CA THR A 129 -8.58 -5.25 -11.27
C THR A 129 -7.39 -5.17 -10.33
N ILE A 130 -7.66 -4.92 -9.07
CA ILE A 130 -6.65 -4.95 -8.00
C ILE A 130 -7.08 -5.96 -6.95
N ALA A 131 -6.11 -6.73 -6.45
CA ALA A 131 -6.32 -7.71 -5.40
C ALA A 131 -5.44 -7.37 -4.20
N ALA A 132 -5.92 -7.71 -3.02
CA ALA A 132 -5.19 -7.49 -1.77
C ALA A 132 -5.31 -8.71 -0.89
N ASP A 133 -4.22 -9.05 -0.20
CA ASP A 133 -4.21 -10.09 0.81
C ASP A 133 -4.20 -9.41 2.18
N VAL A 134 -5.08 -9.87 3.08
CA VAL A 134 -5.14 -9.35 4.44
C VAL A 134 -4.66 -10.47 5.36
N PRO A 135 -3.67 -10.19 6.24
CA PRO A 135 -3.22 -11.19 7.19
C PRO A 135 -4.37 -11.72 8.04
N GLY A 136 -4.39 -13.03 8.29
CA GLY A 136 -5.39 -13.64 9.14
C GLY A 136 -5.42 -13.00 10.51
N GLY A 137 -6.62 -12.66 11.00
CA GLY A 137 -6.78 -11.97 12.28
C GLY A 137 -6.67 -10.46 12.22
N TYR A 138 -6.38 -9.88 11.05
CA TYR A 138 -6.35 -8.42 10.89
C TYR A 138 -7.68 -7.90 10.35
N ASP A 139 -8.70 -7.96 11.21
CA ASP A 139 -10.08 -7.64 10.82
C ASP A 139 -10.27 -6.17 10.41
N ASP A 140 -9.48 -5.26 10.97
CA ASP A 140 -9.54 -3.84 10.61
C ASP A 140 -9.13 -3.62 9.15
N GLY A 141 -8.15 -4.36 8.66
CA GLY A 141 -7.76 -4.32 7.26
C GLY A 141 -8.85 -4.82 6.33
N ALA A 142 -9.52 -5.93 6.72
CA ALA A 142 -10.62 -6.48 5.95
C ALA A 142 -11.79 -5.49 5.88
N ARG A 143 -12.18 -4.91 7.02
CA ARG A 143 -13.27 -3.92 7.06
C ARG A 143 -12.95 -2.68 6.24
N PHE A 144 -11.70 -2.24 6.28
CA PHE A 144 -11.23 -1.11 5.49
C PHE A 144 -11.43 -1.37 3.99
N LEU A 145 -10.97 -2.52 3.51
CA LEU A 145 -11.09 -2.89 2.10
C LEU A 145 -12.56 -3.06 1.68
N GLU A 146 -13.37 -3.70 2.53
CA GLU A 146 -14.79 -3.87 2.24
C GLU A 146 -15.49 -2.52 2.09
N ALA A 147 -15.17 -1.56 2.96
CA ALA A 147 -15.74 -0.21 2.90
C ALA A 147 -15.36 0.52 1.61
N LEU A 148 -14.25 0.15 0.97
CA LEU A 148 -13.79 0.77 -0.27
C LEU A 148 -14.22 0.01 -1.52
N GLY A 149 -15.08 -1.00 -1.37
CA GLY A 149 -15.65 -1.73 -2.49
C GLY A 149 -14.95 -3.02 -2.86
N TYR A 150 -13.98 -3.44 -2.06
CA TYR A 150 -13.32 -4.73 -2.25
C TYR A 150 -14.25 -5.84 -1.78
N ARG A 151 -14.20 -6.97 -2.47
CA ARG A 151 -14.98 -8.15 -2.11
C ARG A 151 -14.06 -9.33 -1.89
N GLU A 152 -14.37 -10.09 -0.84
CA GLU A 152 -13.63 -11.28 -0.49
C GLU A 152 -13.88 -12.38 -1.50
N ARG A 153 -12.81 -13.04 -1.96
CA ARG A 153 -12.88 -14.22 -2.81
C ARG A 153 -12.06 -15.33 -2.19
N ARG A 154 -12.69 -16.48 -1.99
CA ARG A 154 -12.01 -17.64 -1.46
C ARG A 154 -11.20 -18.33 -2.56
N LEU A 155 -9.93 -18.60 -2.29
CA LEU A 155 -9.05 -19.31 -3.20
C LEU A 155 -9.10 -20.81 -2.91
N LYS A 156 -8.62 -21.63 -3.87
CA LYS A 156 -8.58 -23.08 -3.73
C LYS A 156 -7.72 -23.56 -2.55
N SER A 157 -6.74 -22.75 -2.16
CA SER A 157 -5.85 -23.01 -1.03
C SER A 157 -6.47 -22.68 0.34
N ALA A 158 -7.76 -22.37 0.40
CA ALA A 158 -8.47 -21.89 1.58
C ALA A 158 -8.01 -20.50 2.06
N GLU A 159 -7.17 -19.82 1.29
CA GLU A 159 -6.82 -18.43 1.53
C GLU A 159 -7.91 -17.50 0.98
N PHE A 160 -7.93 -16.27 1.46
CA PHE A 160 -8.86 -15.26 1.01
C PHE A 160 -8.12 -14.10 0.38
N ARG A 161 -8.64 -13.61 -0.75
CA ARG A 161 -8.16 -12.36 -1.35
C ARG A 161 -9.33 -11.39 -1.45
N TRP A 162 -9.00 -10.13 -1.32
CA TRP A 162 -9.94 -9.03 -1.51
C TRP A 162 -9.72 -8.44 -2.89
N VAL A 163 -10.77 -8.34 -3.68
CA VAL A 163 -10.66 -7.99 -5.10
C VAL A 163 -11.62 -6.85 -5.42
N LYS A 164 -11.15 -5.91 -6.23
CA LYS A 164 -11.97 -4.80 -6.71
C LYS A 164 -11.70 -4.56 -8.20
N ARG A 165 -12.77 -4.37 -8.95
CA ARG A 165 -12.66 -3.91 -10.34
C ARG A 165 -12.51 -2.39 -10.31
N ILE A 166 -11.41 -1.87 -10.88
CA ILE A 166 -11.07 -0.45 -10.81
C ILE A 166 -11.24 0.27 -12.15
N ALA A 167 -11.48 -0.48 -13.24
CA ALA A 167 -11.75 0.11 -14.55
C ALA A 167 -12.67 -0.79 -15.36
N GLU A 168 -13.48 -0.18 -16.18
CA GLU A 168 -14.29 -0.90 -17.16
C GLU A 168 -13.41 -1.37 -18.31
N SER A 169 -13.80 -2.48 -18.92
CA SER A 169 -13.06 -3.03 -20.08
C SER A 169 -13.30 -2.22 -21.34
#